data_058cd31f34cbf599507ea385a54562fd
#
_entry.id   058cd31f34cbf599507ea385a54562fd
#
_cell.length_a   1.000
_cell.length_b   1.000
_cell.length_c   1.000
_cell.angle_alpha   90.00
_cell.angle_beta   90.00
_cell.angle_gamma   90.00
#
_symmetry.space_group_name_H-M   'P 1'
#
loop_
_entity.id
_entity.type
_entity.pdbx_description
1 polymer ?
#
loop_
_entity_poly.entity_id
_entity_poly.type
_entity_poly.pdbx_seq_one_letter_code
_entity_poly.pdbx_strand_id
1 'polypeptide(L)'
;MMKKIMIFTMLVSMVACNQVKFEPMDISQLLNEKIDSTYSIARLKREFITVDSLFSAEKIGTFAPVVINGIVTSSDTEGNVYKYITIQEEKVGGQAIKLSVDVSGLSSMFPLGQRVAVVCNDLFIGYYAQSPQIGVYYVHPTRNRIEPGRMPKLLARQNIITYGMPEPDAIQPDTMTIAQIRASGDEMVNKLVVIKNAFFTGNGSSSRKQPVRITDAELIFAPSTNGVGYPQSREIQDGTGSIFVSTSEYAKFATKPLPMSNHRGTITAIVGWYNDRDTTLNASSIYHQLTIRSINDLGAGFEAYHQSIK
;
A
#
# COMPACT_ATOMS: atom_id res chain seq x y z
N MET A 1 -35.10 -85.94 -4.75
CA MET A 1 -33.90 -85.01 -4.68
C MET A 1 -34.41 -83.60 -4.86
N MET A 2 -34.66 -82.87 -3.77
CA MET A 2 -35.09 -81.46 -3.83
C MET A 2 -33.85 -80.57 -3.47
N LYS A 3 -33.40 -79.82 -4.43
CA LYS A 3 -32.33 -78.79 -4.21
C LYS A 3 -32.99 -77.56 -3.55
N LYS A 4 -32.60 -77.26 -2.30
CA LYS A 4 -32.97 -76.00 -1.63
C LYS A 4 -32.13 -74.89 -2.20
N ILE A 5 -32.75 -73.89 -2.82
CA ILE A 5 -32.18 -72.67 -3.23
C ILE A 5 -32.21 -71.72 -2.04
N MET A 6 -31.04 -71.37 -1.52
CA MET A 6 -30.84 -70.41 -0.45
C MET A 6 -30.70 -69.04 -1.02
N ILE A 7 -31.72 -68.18 -0.89
CA ILE A 7 -31.70 -66.79 -1.31
C ILE A 7 -30.99 -66.03 -0.21
N PHE A 8 -29.79 -65.50 -0.56
CA PHE A 8 -29.00 -64.64 0.31
C PHE A 8 -29.46 -63.18 0.06
N THR A 9 -30.24 -62.65 0.99
CA THR A 9 -30.71 -61.28 0.94
C THR A 9 -29.60 -60.38 1.46
N MET A 10 -28.92 -59.68 0.57
CA MET A 10 -27.86 -58.70 0.90
C MET A 10 -28.53 -57.41 1.37
N LEU A 11 -28.53 -57.16 2.66
CA LEU A 11 -28.98 -55.92 3.27
C LEU A 11 -27.94 -54.82 2.97
N VAL A 12 -28.21 -53.94 2.00
CA VAL A 12 -27.41 -52.76 1.76
C VAL A 12 -27.78 -51.71 2.81
N SER A 13 -26.98 -51.57 3.83
CA SER A 13 -27.05 -50.47 4.78
C SER A 13 -26.61 -49.18 4.08
N MET A 14 -27.55 -48.33 3.68
CA MET A 14 -27.29 -46.98 3.31
C MET A 14 -26.77 -46.21 4.55
N VAL A 15 -25.47 -46.04 4.62
CA VAL A 15 -24.87 -45.08 5.54
C VAL A 15 -25.26 -43.70 5.01
N ALA A 16 -26.31 -43.12 5.60
CA ALA A 16 -26.63 -41.72 5.37
C ALA A 16 -25.46 -40.89 5.92
N CYS A 17 -24.66 -40.32 5.02
CA CYS A 17 -23.74 -39.26 5.40
C CYS A 17 -24.60 -38.13 6.01
N ASN A 18 -24.66 -38.08 7.32
CA ASN A 18 -25.09 -36.88 8.02
C ASN A 18 -24.12 -35.78 7.61
N GLN A 19 -24.56 -34.87 6.71
CA GLN A 19 -23.85 -33.65 6.48
C GLN A 19 -23.84 -32.89 7.80
N VAL A 20 -22.69 -32.91 8.47
CA VAL A 20 -22.45 -32.06 9.62
C VAL A 20 -22.56 -30.64 9.09
N LYS A 21 -23.68 -29.97 9.38
CA LYS A 21 -23.80 -28.54 9.13
C LYS A 21 -22.79 -27.84 10.06
N PHE A 22 -21.66 -27.42 9.52
CA PHE A 22 -20.78 -26.52 10.25
C PHE A 22 -21.53 -25.19 10.37
N GLU A 23 -21.98 -24.87 11.56
CA GLU A 23 -22.39 -23.49 11.84
C GLU A 23 -21.15 -22.60 11.74
N PRO A 24 -21.24 -21.45 11.06
CA PRO A 24 -20.12 -20.52 11.03
C PRO A 24 -19.71 -20.18 12.46
N MET A 25 -18.42 -20.33 12.77
CA MET A 25 -17.91 -19.94 14.07
C MET A 25 -18.14 -18.44 14.24
N ASP A 26 -18.74 -18.04 15.35
CA ASP A 26 -18.79 -16.62 15.72
C ASP A 26 -17.39 -16.17 16.14
N ILE A 27 -16.73 -15.48 15.22
CA ILE A 27 -15.37 -14.96 15.43
C ILE A 27 -15.37 -13.59 16.11
N SER A 28 -16.53 -12.99 16.38
CA SER A 28 -16.61 -11.66 17.00
C SER A 28 -15.87 -11.57 18.32
N GLN A 29 -15.88 -12.65 19.10
CA GLN A 29 -15.16 -12.75 20.37
C GLN A 29 -13.64 -12.91 20.22
N LEU A 30 -13.15 -13.22 19.02
CA LEU A 30 -11.72 -13.33 18.70
C LEU A 30 -11.13 -12.03 18.19
N LEU A 31 -11.96 -11.02 17.91
CA LEU A 31 -11.52 -9.73 17.44
C LEU A 31 -11.14 -8.83 18.63
N ASN A 32 -10.05 -8.10 18.48
CA ASN A 32 -9.70 -7.08 19.46
C ASN A 32 -10.75 -5.97 19.48
N GLU A 33 -10.99 -5.41 20.64
CA GLU A 33 -11.77 -4.18 20.78
C GLU A 33 -11.01 -3.00 20.15
N LYS A 34 -11.78 -2.03 19.68
CA LYS A 34 -11.21 -0.78 19.17
C LYS A 34 -10.54 -0.02 20.31
N ILE A 35 -9.29 0.38 20.10
CA ILE A 35 -8.61 1.35 20.96
C ILE A 35 -8.86 2.75 20.38
N ASP A 36 -9.40 3.66 21.20
CA ASP A 36 -9.66 5.01 20.74
C ASP A 36 -8.37 5.79 20.49
N SER A 37 -8.36 6.54 19.40
CA SER A 37 -7.22 7.39 19.07
C SER A 37 -7.15 8.59 20.01
N THR A 38 -5.95 8.91 20.46
CA THR A 38 -5.64 10.13 21.23
C THR A 38 -5.07 11.23 20.35
N TYR A 39 -4.61 10.85 19.13
CA TYR A 39 -4.04 11.75 18.13
C TYR A 39 -4.67 11.52 16.77
N SER A 40 -4.82 12.58 15.97
CA SER A 40 -4.95 12.46 14.53
C SER A 40 -3.56 12.30 13.90
N ILE A 41 -3.50 11.71 12.69
CA ILE A 41 -2.24 11.58 11.94
C ILE A 41 -1.64 12.98 11.66
N ALA A 42 -2.49 13.96 11.34
CA ALA A 42 -2.04 15.35 11.13
C ALA A 42 -1.39 15.95 12.39
N ARG A 43 -2.01 15.74 13.56
CA ARG A 43 -1.47 16.20 14.84
C ARG A 43 -0.14 15.51 15.15
N LEU A 44 -0.08 14.20 14.94
CA LEU A 44 1.14 13.41 15.16
C LEU A 44 2.31 13.95 14.31
N LYS A 45 2.09 14.14 13.01
CA LYS A 45 3.10 14.72 12.10
C LYS A 45 3.57 16.08 12.61
N ARG A 46 2.64 16.98 12.90
CA ARG A 46 2.95 18.36 13.33
C ARG A 46 3.73 18.44 14.66
N GLU A 47 3.42 17.56 15.62
CA GLU A 47 4.04 17.63 16.94
C GLU A 47 5.37 16.88 17.02
N PHE A 48 5.57 15.84 16.21
CA PHE A 48 6.74 14.97 16.33
C PHE A 48 7.67 14.98 15.11
N ILE A 49 7.33 15.63 13.99
CA ILE A 49 8.28 15.88 12.91
C ILE A 49 8.72 17.33 13.02
N THR A 50 9.77 17.58 13.79
CA THR A 50 10.28 18.94 14.07
C THR A 50 11.53 19.26 13.27
N VAL A 51 12.19 18.25 12.70
CA VAL A 51 13.42 18.39 11.93
C VAL A 51 13.14 18.50 10.45
N ASP A 52 13.65 19.57 9.85
CA ASP A 52 13.57 19.83 8.40
C ASP A 52 14.75 19.15 7.68
N SER A 53 14.63 17.85 7.43
CA SER A 53 15.65 17.02 6.80
C SER A 53 15.02 15.93 5.93
N LEU A 54 15.69 15.58 4.83
CA LEU A 54 15.27 14.48 3.94
C LEU A 54 15.21 13.13 4.66
N PHE A 55 16.06 12.99 5.67
CA PHE A 55 16.16 11.81 6.52
C PHE A 55 16.24 12.28 7.96
N SER A 56 15.22 11.94 8.73
CA SER A 56 15.12 12.31 10.13
C SER A 56 14.38 11.22 10.89
N ALA A 57 14.64 11.07 12.16
CA ALA A 57 13.89 10.20 13.04
C ALA A 57 13.83 10.79 14.44
N GLU A 58 12.66 11.07 14.92
CA GLU A 58 12.37 11.61 16.25
C GLU A 58 11.52 10.64 17.04
N LYS A 59 11.81 10.51 18.32
CA LYS A 59 11.08 9.60 19.20
C LYS A 59 9.70 10.17 19.51
N ILE A 60 8.68 9.35 19.31
CA ILE A 60 7.31 9.67 19.76
C ILE A 60 7.23 9.30 21.23
N GLY A 61 6.99 10.28 22.08
CA GLY A 61 6.88 10.03 23.53
C GLY A 61 6.23 11.18 24.27
N THR A 62 5.21 10.84 25.05
CA THR A 62 4.59 11.68 26.06
C THR A 62 4.30 10.83 27.27
N PHE A 63 3.92 11.44 28.41
CA PHE A 63 3.45 10.69 29.59
C PHE A 63 2.11 9.98 29.34
N ALA A 64 1.34 10.44 28.34
CA ALA A 64 0.07 9.85 27.95
C ALA A 64 0.25 8.95 26.72
N PRO A 65 -0.63 7.98 26.50
CA PRO A 65 -0.64 7.18 25.27
C PRO A 65 -0.81 8.04 24.03
N VAL A 66 0.01 7.80 23.01
CA VAL A 66 -0.11 8.37 21.67
C VAL A 66 -0.62 7.27 20.74
N VAL A 67 -1.91 7.32 20.42
CA VAL A 67 -2.58 6.32 19.58
C VAL A 67 -3.21 7.01 18.38
N ILE A 68 -2.95 6.48 17.19
CA ILE A 68 -3.63 6.86 15.95
C ILE A 68 -4.44 5.70 15.41
N ASN A 69 -5.55 5.98 14.74
CA ASN A 69 -6.38 4.98 14.08
C ASN A 69 -6.41 5.23 12.57
N GLY A 70 -6.56 4.15 11.81
CA GLY A 70 -6.75 4.23 10.37
C GLY A 70 -7.11 2.88 9.76
N ILE A 71 -7.47 2.93 8.48
CA ILE A 71 -7.72 1.76 7.65
C ILE A 71 -6.50 1.50 6.76
N VAL A 72 -6.13 0.24 6.60
CA VAL A 72 -5.01 -0.17 5.73
C VAL A 72 -5.38 0.03 4.27
N THR A 73 -4.62 0.85 3.56
CA THR A 73 -4.86 1.22 2.16
C THR A 73 -3.85 0.62 1.18
N SER A 74 -2.76 0.03 1.66
CA SER A 74 -1.75 -0.65 0.85
C SER A 74 -1.91 -2.16 0.87
N SER A 75 -1.32 -2.84 -0.13
CA SER A 75 -1.21 -4.30 -0.18
C SER A 75 0.12 -4.69 -0.84
N ASP A 76 0.83 -5.63 -0.24
CA ASP A 76 2.06 -6.19 -0.79
C ASP A 76 1.85 -7.50 -1.58
N THR A 77 0.60 -7.90 -1.78
CA THR A 77 0.21 -9.13 -2.48
C THR A 77 0.76 -9.21 -3.91
N GLU A 78 0.83 -8.07 -4.60
CA GLU A 78 1.34 -7.98 -5.97
C GLU A 78 2.82 -7.56 -6.07
N GLY A 79 3.50 -7.36 -4.94
CA GLY A 79 4.94 -7.13 -4.90
C GLY A 79 5.41 -5.70 -5.22
N ASN A 80 4.50 -4.76 -5.50
CA ASN A 80 4.88 -3.37 -5.74
C ASN A 80 5.01 -2.55 -4.43
N VAL A 81 4.36 -2.99 -3.37
CA VAL A 81 4.53 -2.49 -2.00
C VAL A 81 5.45 -3.48 -1.27
N TYR A 82 6.46 -2.97 -0.56
CA TYR A 82 7.45 -3.84 0.08
C TYR A 82 7.89 -3.33 1.44
N LYS A 83 7.65 -4.15 2.47
CA LYS A 83 8.06 -3.90 3.87
C LYS A 83 7.48 -2.62 4.47
N TYR A 84 6.30 -2.23 4.08
CA TYR A 84 5.52 -1.19 4.73
C TYR A 84 4.02 -1.40 4.50
N ILE A 85 3.23 -0.80 5.36
CA ILE A 85 1.81 -0.56 5.11
C ILE A 85 1.54 0.95 5.15
N THR A 86 0.52 1.40 4.43
CA THR A 86 -0.07 2.73 4.61
C THR A 86 -1.41 2.61 5.30
N ILE A 87 -1.66 3.50 6.23
CA ILE A 87 -2.95 3.65 6.90
C ILE A 87 -3.49 5.06 6.64
N GLN A 88 -4.80 5.18 6.49
CA GLN A 88 -5.49 6.45 6.28
C GLN A 88 -6.65 6.59 7.26
N GLU A 89 -6.86 7.78 7.81
CA GLU A 89 -8.00 8.06 8.68
C GLU A 89 -9.32 7.94 7.89
N GLU A 90 -10.33 7.29 8.49
CA GLU A 90 -11.66 7.10 7.88
C GLU A 90 -12.55 8.34 8.05
N LYS A 91 -12.12 9.46 7.50
CA LYS A 91 -12.88 10.72 7.47
C LYS A 91 -12.53 11.53 6.23
N VAL A 92 -13.45 12.38 5.81
CA VAL A 92 -13.19 13.33 4.69
C VAL A 92 -11.98 14.19 5.02
N GLY A 93 -11.02 14.27 4.09
CA GLY A 93 -9.76 14.99 4.30
C GLY A 93 -8.79 14.31 5.27
N GLY A 94 -9.10 13.09 5.73
CA GLY A 94 -8.26 12.31 6.63
C GLY A 94 -6.84 12.17 6.11
N GLN A 95 -5.88 12.24 7.01
CA GLN A 95 -4.46 12.09 6.69
C GLN A 95 -4.06 10.63 6.63
N ALA A 96 -2.94 10.36 5.97
CA ALA A 96 -2.35 9.02 5.88
C ALA A 96 -0.89 9.04 6.34
N ILE A 97 -0.41 7.86 6.75
CA ILE A 97 0.99 7.68 7.13
C ILE A 97 1.47 6.27 6.77
N LYS A 98 2.75 6.15 6.47
CA LYS A 98 3.43 4.89 6.24
C LYS A 98 3.95 4.32 7.56
N LEU A 99 3.74 3.03 7.76
CA LEU A 99 4.34 2.25 8.84
C LEU A 99 5.38 1.31 8.23
N SER A 100 6.64 1.51 8.57
CA SER A 100 7.76 0.74 8.02
C SER A 100 7.97 -0.53 8.84
N VAL A 101 7.87 -1.72 8.23
CA VAL A 101 7.87 -3.03 8.93
C VAL A 101 8.79 -4.01 8.21
N ASP A 102 9.67 -4.68 8.93
CA ASP A 102 10.61 -5.64 8.36
C ASP A 102 10.01 -7.05 8.21
N VAL A 103 8.92 -7.12 7.44
CA VAL A 103 8.22 -8.36 7.12
C VAL A 103 7.81 -8.33 5.66
N SER A 104 7.94 -9.47 4.98
CA SER A 104 7.32 -9.71 3.68
C SER A 104 5.97 -10.43 3.88
N GLY A 105 5.00 -10.18 3.00
CA GLY A 105 3.64 -10.74 3.14
C GLY A 105 2.84 -10.05 4.25
N LEU A 106 3.00 -8.73 4.38
CA LEU A 106 2.29 -7.92 5.37
C LEU A 106 0.77 -7.99 5.21
N SER A 107 0.27 -8.21 4.00
CA SER A 107 -1.17 -8.39 3.74
C SER A 107 -1.79 -9.59 4.45
N SER A 108 -0.98 -10.57 4.91
CA SER A 108 -1.46 -11.66 5.75
C SER A 108 -1.68 -11.26 7.21
N MET A 109 -1.03 -10.20 7.66
CA MET A 109 -1.16 -9.65 9.03
C MET A 109 -2.08 -8.43 9.06
N PHE A 110 -1.99 -7.61 8.04
CA PHE A 110 -2.69 -6.34 7.89
C PHE A 110 -3.29 -6.28 6.49
N PRO A 111 -4.37 -7.02 6.22
CA PRO A 111 -4.98 -7.05 4.88
C PRO A 111 -5.57 -5.70 4.50
N LEU A 112 -5.77 -5.50 3.21
CA LEU A 112 -6.43 -4.32 2.67
C LEU A 112 -7.81 -4.13 3.33
N GLY A 113 -8.12 -2.92 3.78
CA GLY A 113 -9.37 -2.62 4.49
C GLY A 113 -9.37 -3.01 5.97
N GLN A 114 -8.26 -3.49 6.54
CA GLN A 114 -8.15 -3.76 7.96
C GLN A 114 -8.04 -2.46 8.75
N ARG A 115 -8.91 -2.29 9.74
CA ARG A 115 -8.78 -1.20 10.70
C ARG A 115 -7.72 -1.51 11.74
N VAL A 116 -6.91 -0.52 12.05
CA VAL A 116 -5.81 -0.64 13.02
C VAL A 116 -5.77 0.56 13.96
N ALA A 117 -5.44 0.26 15.22
CA ALA A 117 -4.97 1.23 16.19
C ALA A 117 -3.44 1.08 16.31
N VAL A 118 -2.71 2.17 16.19
CA VAL A 118 -1.25 2.17 16.31
C VAL A 118 -0.85 2.88 17.59
N VAL A 119 -0.27 2.13 18.53
CA VAL A 119 0.33 2.67 19.75
C VAL A 119 1.72 3.17 19.39
N CYS A 120 1.87 4.48 19.33
CA CYS A 120 3.06 5.13 18.78
C CYS A 120 4.15 5.41 19.82
N ASN A 121 3.85 5.31 21.12
CA ASN A 121 4.85 5.53 22.16
C ASN A 121 6.10 4.67 21.94
N ASP A 122 7.28 5.27 22.11
CA ASP A 122 8.59 4.65 21.89
C ASP A 122 8.93 4.28 20.44
N LEU A 123 8.00 4.45 19.49
CA LEU A 123 8.31 4.44 18.07
C LEU A 123 8.97 5.76 17.64
N PHE A 124 9.48 5.77 16.41
CA PHE A 124 10.10 6.94 15.81
C PHE A 124 9.31 7.36 14.56
N ILE A 125 9.14 8.66 14.41
CA ILE A 125 8.52 9.28 13.24
C ILE A 125 9.53 10.22 12.58
N GLY A 126 9.45 10.39 11.30
CA GLY A 126 10.29 11.33 10.56
C GLY A 126 10.23 11.08 9.07
N TYR A 127 11.27 11.48 8.37
CA TYR A 127 11.35 11.37 6.91
C TYR A 127 12.31 10.28 6.46
N TYR A 128 11.88 9.54 5.44
CA TYR A 128 12.74 8.73 4.59
C TYR A 128 12.65 9.25 3.16
N ALA A 129 13.73 9.84 2.66
CA ALA A 129 13.75 10.52 1.37
C ALA A 129 12.59 11.52 1.21
N GLN A 130 12.35 12.30 2.26
CA GLN A 130 11.27 13.30 2.39
C GLN A 130 9.85 12.69 2.54
N SER A 131 9.69 11.38 2.50
CA SER A 131 8.38 10.75 2.74
C SER A 131 8.19 10.50 4.24
N PRO A 132 7.11 11.03 4.88
CA PRO A 132 6.87 10.84 6.30
C PRO A 132 6.49 9.39 6.59
N GLN A 133 7.10 8.81 7.62
CA GLN A 133 6.80 7.44 8.07
C GLN A 133 7.08 7.22 9.56
N ILE A 134 6.46 6.19 10.11
CA ILE A 134 6.71 5.67 11.46
C ILE A 134 7.52 4.39 11.34
N GLY A 135 8.46 4.21 12.24
CA GLY A 135 9.28 3.01 12.36
C GLY A 135 10.06 2.98 13.66
N VAL A 136 11.29 2.50 13.61
CA VAL A 136 12.24 2.50 14.72
C VAL A 136 13.42 3.40 14.40
N TYR A 137 14.16 3.81 15.43
CA TYR A 137 15.41 4.52 15.22
C TYR A 137 16.40 3.69 14.43
N TYR A 138 16.93 4.26 13.36
CA TYR A 138 17.90 3.60 12.51
C TYR A 138 18.93 4.59 11.98
N VAL A 139 20.20 4.24 12.11
CA VAL A 139 21.32 4.98 11.52
C VAL A 139 21.83 4.18 10.33
N HIS A 140 21.81 4.77 9.14
CA HIS A 140 22.29 4.10 7.94
C HIS A 140 23.81 3.83 8.05
N PRO A 141 24.27 2.57 8.00
CA PRO A 141 25.63 2.20 8.41
C PRO A 141 26.73 2.81 7.55
N THR A 142 26.44 3.08 6.27
CA THR A 142 27.44 3.61 5.32
C THR A 142 27.26 5.10 5.01
N ARG A 143 26.05 5.66 5.24
CA ARG A 143 25.74 7.05 4.90
C ARG A 143 25.59 7.94 6.13
N ASN A 144 25.73 7.39 7.33
CA ASN A 144 25.63 8.08 8.61
C ASN A 144 24.44 9.05 8.72
N ARG A 145 23.30 8.63 8.17
CA ARG A 145 22.05 9.40 8.21
C ARG A 145 21.05 8.71 9.12
N ILE A 146 20.26 9.50 9.82
CA ILE A 146 19.21 9.03 10.71
C ILE A 146 17.92 8.91 9.90
N GLU A 147 17.19 7.82 10.06
CA GLU A 147 15.92 7.58 9.37
C GLU A 147 14.98 6.70 10.20
N PRO A 148 13.66 6.77 10.02
CA PRO A 148 12.73 5.85 10.65
C PRO A 148 12.87 4.48 9.99
N GLY A 149 13.58 3.57 10.70
CA GLY A 149 13.86 2.22 10.22
C GLY A 149 12.63 1.31 10.27
N ARG A 150 12.81 0.07 9.80
CA ARG A 150 11.73 -0.92 9.78
C ARG A 150 11.52 -1.53 11.16
N MET A 151 10.28 -1.55 11.62
CA MET A 151 9.89 -2.24 12.85
C MET A 151 10.09 -3.75 12.69
N PRO A 152 10.77 -4.44 13.63
CA PRO A 152 10.78 -5.90 13.68
C PRO A 152 9.35 -6.45 13.81
N LYS A 153 9.11 -7.67 13.32
CA LYS A 153 7.79 -8.32 13.31
C LYS A 153 7.09 -8.32 14.66
N LEU A 154 7.84 -8.60 15.74
CA LEU A 154 7.28 -8.64 17.08
C LEU A 154 6.80 -7.26 17.53
N LEU A 155 7.60 -6.23 17.31
CA LEU A 155 7.24 -4.85 17.63
C LEU A 155 6.04 -4.38 16.82
N ALA A 156 6.00 -4.70 15.53
CA ALA A 156 4.84 -4.37 14.69
C ALA A 156 3.56 -5.00 15.22
N ARG A 157 3.59 -6.27 15.69
CA ARG A 157 2.43 -6.93 16.30
C ARG A 157 2.01 -6.33 17.63
N GLN A 158 2.93 -5.80 18.40
CA GLN A 158 2.65 -5.16 19.70
C GLN A 158 2.07 -3.75 19.52
N ASN A 159 2.51 -3.02 18.52
CA ASN A 159 2.16 -1.63 18.34
C ASN A 159 1.04 -1.40 17.31
N ILE A 160 0.84 -2.32 16.34
CA ILE A 160 -0.21 -2.22 15.32
C ILE A 160 -1.29 -3.25 15.65
N ILE A 161 -2.35 -2.80 16.30
CA ILE A 161 -3.42 -3.65 16.82
C ILE A 161 -4.59 -3.60 15.85
N THR A 162 -4.91 -4.75 15.24
CA THR A 162 -6.06 -4.89 14.34
C THR A 162 -7.35 -4.97 15.15
N TYR A 163 -8.43 -4.37 14.65
CA TYR A 163 -9.78 -4.53 15.21
C TYR A 163 -10.82 -4.60 14.09
N GLY A 164 -11.94 -5.26 14.38
CA GLY A 164 -12.96 -5.55 13.36
C GLY A 164 -12.45 -6.45 12.24
N MET A 165 -13.32 -6.72 11.28
CA MET A 165 -12.98 -7.46 10.07
C MET A 165 -12.42 -6.53 9.00
N PRO A 166 -11.56 -7.03 8.09
CA PRO A 166 -11.15 -6.27 6.93
C PRO A 166 -12.33 -5.91 6.03
N GLU A 167 -12.47 -4.65 5.67
CA GLU A 167 -13.52 -4.12 4.80
C GLU A 167 -12.90 -3.29 3.66
N PRO A 168 -12.42 -3.91 2.57
CA PRO A 168 -11.80 -3.19 1.46
C PRO A 168 -12.71 -2.12 0.84
N ASP A 169 -14.02 -2.36 0.83
CA ASP A 169 -15.02 -1.43 0.29
C ASP A 169 -15.25 -0.19 1.17
N ALA A 170 -14.80 -0.22 2.43
CA ALA A 170 -14.84 0.93 3.32
C ALA A 170 -13.75 1.97 3.00
N ILE A 171 -12.75 1.59 2.18
CA ILE A 171 -11.69 2.50 1.77
C ILE A 171 -12.27 3.53 0.79
N GLN A 172 -12.16 4.80 1.14
CA GLN A 172 -12.63 5.92 0.32
C GLN A 172 -11.42 6.75 -0.16
N PRO A 173 -10.92 6.49 -1.38
CA PRO A 173 -9.83 7.30 -1.92
C PRO A 173 -10.31 8.70 -2.29
N ASP A 174 -9.49 9.71 -2.04
CA ASP A 174 -9.78 11.07 -2.48
C ASP A 174 -9.70 11.16 -4.02
N THR A 175 -10.72 11.74 -4.66
CA THR A 175 -10.62 12.03 -6.12
C THR A 175 -9.81 13.29 -6.33
N MET A 176 -8.68 13.18 -7.05
CA MET A 176 -7.73 14.25 -7.27
C MET A 176 -7.31 14.33 -8.74
N THR A 177 -6.98 15.54 -9.20
CA THR A 177 -6.23 15.74 -10.45
C THR A 177 -4.73 15.67 -10.20
N ILE A 178 -3.96 15.38 -11.24
CA ILE A 178 -2.50 15.40 -11.15
C ILE A 178 -1.98 16.80 -10.74
N ALA A 179 -2.61 17.86 -11.24
CA ALA A 179 -2.24 19.22 -10.84
C ALA A 179 -2.43 19.47 -9.34
N GLN A 180 -3.55 18.96 -8.76
CA GLN A 180 -3.80 19.07 -7.33
C GLN A 180 -2.79 18.27 -6.50
N ILE A 181 -2.48 17.04 -6.91
CA ILE A 181 -1.45 16.23 -6.24
C ILE A 181 -0.10 16.95 -6.28
N ARG A 182 0.30 17.48 -7.44
CA ARG A 182 1.57 18.19 -7.59
C ARG A 182 1.65 19.51 -6.84
N ALA A 183 0.53 20.16 -6.59
CA ALA A 183 0.45 21.39 -5.80
C ALA A 183 0.41 21.14 -4.28
N SER A 184 0.24 19.88 -3.85
CA SER A 184 0.17 19.52 -2.44
C SER A 184 1.56 19.34 -1.80
N GLY A 185 1.57 19.33 -0.47
CA GLY A 185 2.73 19.00 0.35
C GLY A 185 2.64 17.60 0.96
N ASP A 186 3.23 17.44 2.16
CA ASP A 186 3.25 16.16 2.88
C ASP A 186 1.86 15.69 3.34
N GLU A 187 0.84 16.55 3.36
CA GLU A 187 -0.54 16.20 3.71
C GLU A 187 -1.16 15.19 2.74
N MET A 188 -0.68 15.13 1.50
CA MET A 188 -1.13 14.15 0.49
C MET A 188 -0.28 12.88 0.47
N VAL A 189 0.93 12.92 1.02
CA VAL A 189 1.83 11.76 0.97
C VAL A 189 1.27 10.60 1.80
N ASN A 190 1.34 9.41 1.24
CA ASN A 190 0.77 8.14 1.72
C ASN A 190 -0.76 8.00 1.59
N LYS A 191 -1.48 9.02 1.13
CA LYS A 191 -2.93 8.91 0.87
C LYS A 191 -3.21 8.08 -0.38
N LEU A 192 -4.32 7.36 -0.34
CA LEU A 192 -4.88 6.70 -1.50
C LEU A 192 -5.76 7.69 -2.26
N VAL A 193 -5.50 7.82 -3.55
CA VAL A 193 -6.22 8.73 -4.44
C VAL A 193 -6.76 8.01 -5.67
N VAL A 194 -7.79 8.58 -6.28
CA VAL A 194 -8.26 8.20 -7.62
C VAL A 194 -8.07 9.37 -8.57
N ILE A 195 -7.36 9.12 -9.66
CA ILE A 195 -7.17 10.06 -10.76
C ILE A 195 -8.08 9.61 -11.91
N LYS A 196 -8.97 10.49 -12.35
CA LYS A 196 -9.90 10.21 -13.46
C LYS A 196 -9.28 10.59 -14.79
N ASN A 197 -9.72 9.92 -15.85
CA ASN A 197 -9.33 10.24 -17.22
C ASN A 197 -7.80 10.17 -17.46
N ALA A 198 -7.11 9.33 -16.72
CA ALA A 198 -5.67 9.17 -16.79
C ALA A 198 -5.25 8.14 -17.85
N PHE A 199 -4.07 8.33 -18.43
CA PHE A 199 -3.48 7.42 -19.42
C PHE A 199 -1.95 7.44 -19.35
N PHE A 200 -1.30 6.36 -19.78
CA PHE A 200 0.15 6.27 -19.89
C PHE A 200 0.64 6.87 -21.20
N THR A 201 1.68 7.70 -21.13
CA THR A 201 2.22 8.42 -22.31
C THR A 201 3.26 7.63 -23.08
N GLY A 202 3.83 6.58 -22.48
CA GLY A 202 4.96 5.84 -23.02
C GLY A 202 6.32 6.48 -22.68
N ASN A 203 6.35 7.43 -21.75
CA ASN A 203 7.58 8.00 -21.23
C ASN A 203 7.97 7.35 -19.89
N GLY A 204 9.26 7.25 -19.65
CA GLY A 204 9.86 7.02 -18.36
C GLY A 204 10.41 8.29 -17.74
N SER A 205 11.09 8.17 -16.60
CA SER A 205 11.73 9.30 -15.91
C SER A 205 13.24 9.32 -16.13
N SER A 206 13.78 10.47 -16.48
CA SER A 206 15.23 10.70 -16.42
C SER A 206 15.72 10.79 -14.97
N SER A 207 17.05 10.82 -14.80
CA SER A 207 17.68 11.08 -13.51
C SER A 207 17.30 12.43 -12.89
N ARG A 208 16.82 13.37 -13.71
CA ARG A 208 16.35 14.70 -13.27
C ARG A 208 14.83 14.77 -13.14
N LYS A 209 14.15 13.63 -13.07
CA LYS A 209 12.67 13.53 -12.96
C LYS A 209 11.93 14.23 -14.13
N GLN A 210 12.54 14.25 -15.32
CA GLN A 210 11.90 14.75 -16.53
C GLN A 210 11.42 13.58 -17.39
N PRO A 211 10.28 13.71 -18.09
CA PRO A 211 9.82 12.69 -19.03
C PRO A 211 10.84 12.44 -20.14
N VAL A 212 11.10 11.16 -20.40
CA VAL A 212 11.98 10.70 -21.49
C VAL A 212 11.30 9.55 -22.20
N ARG A 213 11.24 9.62 -23.55
CA ARG A 213 10.69 8.51 -24.35
C ARG A 213 11.47 7.23 -24.08
N ILE A 214 10.77 6.16 -23.71
CA ILE A 214 11.35 4.84 -23.58
C ILE A 214 11.23 4.05 -24.88
N THR A 215 12.08 3.03 -25.04
CA THR A 215 12.06 2.17 -26.23
C THR A 215 10.82 1.29 -26.23
N ASP A 216 10.39 0.79 -27.40
CA ASP A 216 9.23 -0.08 -27.51
C ASP A 216 9.38 -1.38 -26.68
N ALA A 217 10.61 -1.90 -26.59
CA ALA A 217 10.90 -3.06 -25.75
C ALA A 217 10.71 -2.80 -24.25
N GLU A 218 10.71 -1.53 -23.83
CA GLU A 218 10.53 -1.10 -22.45
C GLU A 218 9.12 -0.56 -22.15
N LEU A 219 8.18 -0.68 -23.10
CA LEU A 219 6.78 -0.29 -22.91
C LEU A 219 6.03 -1.27 -22.00
N ILE A 220 6.67 -1.63 -20.89
CA ILE A 220 6.17 -2.43 -19.77
C ILE A 220 6.27 -1.63 -18.48
N PHE A 221 5.60 -2.07 -17.42
CA PHE A 221 5.60 -1.33 -16.15
C PHE A 221 7.00 -1.21 -15.55
N ALA A 222 7.75 -2.30 -15.47
CA ALA A 222 9.12 -2.28 -14.99
C ALA A 222 9.96 -3.36 -15.66
N PRO A 223 10.95 -3.01 -16.52
CA PRO A 223 11.95 -3.96 -16.97
C PRO A 223 12.82 -4.39 -15.80
N SER A 224 13.45 -5.57 -15.94
CA SER A 224 14.39 -6.07 -14.96
C SER A 224 15.57 -5.13 -14.78
N THR A 225 15.96 -4.95 -13.53
CA THR A 225 17.20 -4.24 -13.13
C THR A 225 18.28 -5.23 -12.67
N ASN A 226 18.20 -6.49 -13.12
CA ASN A 226 19.09 -7.60 -12.73
C ASN A 226 19.11 -7.84 -11.20
N GLY A 227 17.95 -7.72 -10.55
CA GLY A 227 17.80 -7.95 -9.13
C GLY A 227 18.27 -6.79 -8.24
N VAL A 228 18.64 -5.65 -8.82
CA VAL A 228 18.99 -4.44 -8.04
C VAL A 228 17.75 -3.85 -7.34
N GLY A 229 16.57 -4.01 -7.94
CA GLY A 229 15.29 -3.62 -7.32
C GLY A 229 14.97 -2.13 -7.39
N TYR A 230 15.65 -1.36 -8.27
CA TYR A 230 15.29 0.04 -8.45
C TYR A 230 13.93 0.17 -9.13
N PRO A 231 12.98 0.89 -8.51
CA PRO A 231 11.69 1.14 -9.15
C PRO A 231 11.83 1.86 -10.48
N GLN A 232 11.04 1.42 -11.46
CA GLN A 232 10.96 2.08 -12.75
C GLN A 232 9.77 3.03 -12.78
N SER A 233 9.98 4.21 -13.35
CA SER A 233 8.97 5.26 -13.42
C SER A 233 8.33 5.30 -14.80
N ARG A 234 7.01 5.37 -14.84
CA ARG A 234 6.21 5.51 -16.06
C ARG A 234 5.30 6.73 -15.94
N GLU A 235 5.35 7.60 -16.95
CA GLU A 235 4.56 8.82 -16.94
C GLU A 235 3.10 8.56 -17.26
N ILE A 236 2.21 9.16 -16.46
CA ILE A 236 0.79 9.28 -16.76
C ILE A 236 0.37 10.75 -16.85
N GLN A 237 -0.71 11.01 -17.57
CA GLN A 237 -1.36 12.31 -17.71
C GLN A 237 -2.87 12.18 -17.53
N ASP A 238 -3.52 13.25 -17.05
CA ASP A 238 -4.99 13.36 -16.90
C ASP A 238 -5.58 14.60 -17.62
N GLY A 239 -4.75 15.35 -18.35
CA GLY A 239 -5.13 16.61 -18.99
C GLY A 239 -4.84 17.86 -18.12
N THR A 240 -4.56 17.70 -16.82
CA THR A 240 -4.17 18.81 -15.92
C THR A 240 -2.66 18.86 -15.68
N GLY A 241 -1.95 17.76 -15.94
CA GLY A 241 -0.53 17.64 -15.77
C GLY A 241 -0.02 16.24 -15.99
N SER A 242 1.24 16.01 -15.63
CA SER A 242 1.84 14.67 -15.64
C SER A 242 2.49 14.33 -14.29
N ILE A 243 2.54 13.04 -13.99
CA ILE A 243 3.18 12.47 -12.79
C ILE A 243 3.71 11.07 -13.13
N PHE A 244 4.66 10.56 -12.34
CA PHE A 244 5.20 9.24 -12.55
C PHE A 244 4.53 8.19 -11.65
N VAL A 245 4.21 7.04 -12.24
CA VAL A 245 3.89 5.80 -11.52
C VAL A 245 5.20 5.04 -11.34
N SER A 246 5.52 4.73 -10.09
CA SER A 246 6.72 3.99 -9.70
C SER A 246 6.36 2.50 -9.52
N THR A 247 7.05 1.62 -10.24
CA THR A 247 6.81 0.18 -10.23
C THR A 247 8.11 -0.57 -9.98
N SER A 248 8.08 -1.51 -9.01
CA SER A 248 9.17 -2.42 -8.72
C SER A 248 9.26 -3.52 -9.79
N GLU A 249 10.47 -3.96 -10.15
CA GLU A 249 10.67 -5.14 -11.00
C GLU A 249 10.10 -6.43 -10.38
N TYR A 250 9.90 -6.45 -9.05
CA TYR A 250 9.31 -7.57 -8.32
C TYR A 250 7.78 -7.57 -8.32
N ALA A 251 7.15 -6.54 -8.87
CA ALA A 251 5.70 -6.53 -9.02
C ALA A 251 5.26 -7.61 -10.00
N LYS A 252 4.23 -8.38 -9.67
CA LYS A 252 3.70 -9.46 -10.55
C LYS A 252 3.27 -8.94 -11.92
N PHE A 253 2.95 -7.66 -12.01
CA PHE A 253 2.58 -6.99 -13.27
C PHE A 253 3.75 -6.24 -13.92
N ALA A 254 4.97 -6.33 -13.40
CA ALA A 254 6.13 -5.58 -13.89
C ALA A 254 6.35 -5.72 -15.40
N THR A 255 6.24 -6.95 -15.91
CA THR A 255 6.46 -7.28 -17.33
C THR A 255 5.22 -7.15 -18.20
N LYS A 256 4.06 -6.75 -17.64
CA LYS A 256 2.87 -6.49 -18.43
C LYS A 256 3.08 -5.23 -19.29
N PRO A 257 2.55 -5.21 -20.53
CA PRO A 257 2.63 -4.03 -21.39
C PRO A 257 1.91 -2.84 -20.76
N LEU A 258 2.39 -1.63 -21.01
CA LEU A 258 1.70 -0.42 -20.58
C LEU A 258 0.38 -0.24 -21.35
N PRO A 259 -0.72 0.15 -20.69
CA PRO A 259 -1.94 0.56 -21.38
C PRO A 259 -1.70 1.95 -21.99
N MET A 260 -1.29 1.98 -23.26
CA MET A 260 -0.95 3.22 -23.95
C MET A 260 -2.16 4.17 -24.08
N SER A 261 -1.98 5.33 -24.68
CA SER A 261 -2.94 6.45 -24.71
C SER A 261 -4.33 6.14 -25.29
N ASN A 262 -4.49 5.00 -25.97
CA ASN A 262 -5.80 4.47 -26.41
C ASN A 262 -6.62 3.89 -25.25
N HIS A 263 -6.01 3.64 -24.11
CA HIS A 263 -6.68 3.23 -22.86
C HIS A 263 -6.62 4.38 -21.87
N ARG A 264 -7.77 4.93 -21.53
CA ARG A 264 -7.91 6.07 -20.64
C ARG A 264 -9.01 5.80 -19.63
N GLY A 265 -8.71 6.01 -18.35
CA GLY A 265 -9.67 5.64 -17.31
C GLY A 265 -9.28 6.15 -15.94
N THR A 266 -9.77 5.47 -14.90
CA THR A 266 -9.44 5.77 -13.52
C THR A 266 -8.19 5.01 -13.09
N ILE A 267 -7.28 5.69 -12.40
CA ILE A 267 -6.11 5.08 -11.76
C ILE A 267 -6.19 5.35 -10.27
N THR A 268 -6.24 4.28 -9.47
CA THR A 268 -6.14 4.34 -8.02
C THR A 268 -4.67 4.18 -7.62
N ALA A 269 -4.15 5.05 -6.76
CA ALA A 269 -2.75 4.96 -6.37
C ALA A 269 -2.47 5.58 -5.01
N ILE A 270 -1.41 5.14 -4.35
CA ILE A 270 -0.86 5.77 -3.16
C ILE A 270 0.06 6.90 -3.61
N VAL A 271 -0.16 8.10 -3.08
CA VAL A 271 0.73 9.24 -3.32
C VAL A 271 2.01 9.04 -2.54
N GLY A 272 3.14 9.08 -3.22
CA GLY A 272 4.46 9.03 -2.63
C GLY A 272 5.25 10.30 -2.89
N TRP A 273 6.31 10.47 -2.13
CA TRP A 273 7.34 11.48 -2.34
C TRP A 273 8.70 10.83 -2.17
N TYR A 274 9.59 11.01 -3.12
CA TYR A 274 10.92 10.44 -3.03
C TYR A 274 11.97 11.42 -3.54
N ASN A 275 12.73 11.99 -2.60
CA ASN A 275 13.87 12.85 -2.85
C ASN A 275 15.06 12.36 -2.00
N ASP A 276 16.07 11.80 -2.62
CA ASP A 276 17.27 11.29 -1.94
C ASP A 276 18.55 12.07 -2.28
N ARG A 277 18.43 13.13 -3.06
CA ARG A 277 19.55 13.84 -3.67
C ARG A 277 19.76 15.23 -3.13
N ASP A 278 18.70 15.97 -2.86
CA ASP A 278 18.79 17.30 -2.32
C ASP A 278 19.09 17.26 -0.84
N THR A 279 19.81 18.24 -0.36
CA THR A 279 20.22 18.33 1.05
C THR A 279 19.17 18.99 1.94
N THR A 280 18.18 19.64 1.34
CA THR A 280 17.10 20.36 2.02
C THR A 280 15.74 19.83 1.60
N LEU A 281 14.77 19.90 2.48
CA LEU A 281 13.37 19.71 2.11
C LEU A 281 12.96 20.82 1.14
N ASN A 282 12.29 20.43 0.08
CA ASN A 282 11.66 21.37 -0.82
C ASN A 282 10.27 20.90 -1.23
N ALA A 283 9.41 21.83 -1.54
CA ALA A 283 8.05 21.58 -1.98
C ALA A 283 7.94 21.28 -3.48
N SER A 284 9.04 20.91 -4.14
CA SER A 284 9.01 20.69 -5.59
C SER A 284 8.18 19.47 -5.95
N SER A 285 7.14 19.70 -6.72
CA SER A 285 6.23 18.66 -7.22
C SER A 285 6.89 17.57 -8.09
N ILE A 286 8.13 17.77 -8.53
CA ILE A 286 8.87 16.80 -9.33
C ILE A 286 9.19 15.52 -8.56
N TYR A 287 9.17 15.55 -7.23
CA TYR A 287 9.44 14.41 -6.37
C TYR A 287 8.18 13.62 -6.01
N HIS A 288 6.98 14.13 -6.31
CA HIS A 288 5.77 13.34 -6.19
C HIS A 288 5.79 12.18 -7.18
N GLN A 289 5.38 11.02 -6.70
CA GLN A 289 5.20 9.81 -7.50
C GLN A 289 4.02 9.02 -6.99
N LEU A 290 3.51 8.12 -7.81
CA LEU A 290 2.38 7.27 -7.48
C LEU A 290 2.83 5.82 -7.38
N THR A 291 2.20 5.06 -6.49
CA THR A 291 2.37 3.62 -6.38
C THR A 291 1.01 2.95 -6.55
N ILE A 292 0.82 2.21 -7.64
CA ILE A 292 -0.32 1.31 -7.79
C ILE A 292 -0.03 0.01 -7.02
N ARG A 293 -1.03 -0.53 -6.32
CA ARG A 293 -0.89 -1.72 -5.47
C ARG A 293 -0.96 -3.00 -6.27
N SER A 294 -1.77 -2.96 -7.34
CA SER A 294 -1.97 -4.05 -8.28
C SER A 294 -2.35 -3.51 -9.65
N ILE A 295 -2.39 -4.37 -10.66
CA ILE A 295 -2.88 -4.02 -11.98
C ILE A 295 -4.38 -3.63 -11.95
N ASN A 296 -5.14 -4.11 -10.96
CA ASN A 296 -6.56 -3.80 -10.79
C ASN A 296 -6.80 -2.35 -10.29
N ASP A 297 -5.77 -1.65 -9.86
CA ASP A 297 -5.84 -0.21 -9.59
C ASP A 297 -6.04 0.63 -10.86
N LEU A 298 -5.86 0.03 -12.05
CA LEU A 298 -6.36 0.54 -13.32
C LEU A 298 -7.84 0.15 -13.43
N GLY A 299 -8.73 1.06 -13.04
CA GLY A 299 -10.16 0.83 -12.91
C GLY A 299 -10.96 1.10 -14.20
N ALA A 300 -12.11 1.75 -14.03
CA ALA A 300 -13.03 2.04 -15.12
C ALA A 300 -12.34 2.76 -16.30
N GLY A 301 -12.57 2.25 -17.51
CA GLY A 301 -11.93 2.70 -18.75
C GLY A 301 -10.72 1.87 -19.19
N PHE A 302 -10.26 0.92 -18.35
CA PHE A 302 -9.18 -0.01 -18.70
C PHE A 302 -9.66 -1.45 -18.94
N GLU A 303 -10.96 -1.67 -19.13
CA GLU A 303 -11.55 -3.01 -19.30
C GLU A 303 -10.97 -3.76 -20.50
N ALA A 304 -10.84 -3.07 -21.66
CA ALA A 304 -10.25 -3.65 -22.86
C ALA A 304 -8.77 -4.01 -22.66
N TYR A 305 -8.03 -3.18 -21.93
CA TYR A 305 -6.65 -3.48 -21.55
C TYR A 305 -6.58 -4.73 -20.66
N HIS A 306 -7.40 -4.83 -19.63
CA HIS A 306 -7.43 -6.02 -18.76
C HIS A 306 -7.77 -7.30 -19.52
N GLN A 307 -8.59 -7.23 -20.56
CA GLN A 307 -8.87 -8.37 -21.43
C GLN A 307 -7.66 -8.77 -22.28
N SER A 308 -6.87 -7.81 -22.74
CA SER A 308 -5.71 -8.04 -23.61
C SER A 308 -4.49 -8.65 -22.89
N ILE A 309 -4.41 -8.56 -21.57
CA ILE A 309 -3.26 -9.04 -20.77
C ILE A 309 -3.55 -10.32 -19.96
N LYS A 310 -4.76 -10.89 -20.13
CA LYS A 310 -5.12 -12.21 -19.57
C LYS A 310 -4.39 -13.30 -20.31
#